data_b3c19c447c7255fe5b96222b650fcf24
#
_entry.id   b3c19c447c7255fe5b96222b650fcf24
#
_cell.length_a   1.000
_cell.length_b   1.000
_cell.length_c   1.000
_cell.angle_alpha   90.00
_cell.angle_beta   90.00
_cell.angle_gamma   90.00
#
_symmetry.space_group_name_H-M   'P 1'
#
loop_
_entity.id
_entity.type
_entity.pdbx_description
1 polymer ?
#
loop_
_entity_poly.entity_id
_entity_poly.type
_entity_poly.pdbx_seq_one_letter_code
_entity_poly.pdbx_strand_id
1 'polypeptide(L)'
;MALWVGAAAVAASTMLSGPVVPSAAADPVTSAPTGACPDAEVIFARGTTEAPGVGGIGQAFVDSLQSRLAGKSVWTYAVQYPASTDWPTAAQGVIDAADRVREMTAKCPTTKLVLGGYSQGAAVIGYLTAAAIPAGYTVPPGITGPMPPDVANHVAAVVMLGEPSPRFLNRIDAPPIAIGPLYAAKTIQQCISDDPVCSMDGSNFAAHGEYVANGMVDQAADFVVQRLLAPALGPVPTGPAPGPPLTALPLGS
;
A
#
# COMPACT_ATOMS: atom_id res chain seq x y z
N MET A 1 -85.64 -4.50 18.80
CA MET A 1 -84.51 -5.18 19.44
C MET A 1 -83.96 -6.17 18.45
N ALA A 2 -82.83 -5.86 17.80
CA ALA A 2 -82.12 -6.70 16.87
C ALA A 2 -80.69 -6.65 17.26
N LEU A 3 -80.14 -7.80 17.72
CA LEU A 3 -78.73 -8.01 18.09
C LEU A 3 -77.96 -8.34 16.80
N TRP A 4 -76.90 -7.56 16.50
CA TRP A 4 -75.91 -7.90 15.48
C TRP A 4 -74.70 -8.51 16.14
N VAL A 5 -74.42 -9.79 15.77
CA VAL A 5 -73.19 -10.48 16.14
C VAL A 5 -72.13 -10.22 15.07
N GLY A 6 -71.07 -9.50 15.44
CA GLY A 6 -69.95 -9.25 14.56
C GLY A 6 -68.97 -10.41 14.63
N ALA A 7 -68.69 -11.05 13.48
CA ALA A 7 -67.63 -12.02 13.33
C ALA A 7 -66.28 -11.36 13.12
N ALA A 8 -65.32 -11.55 14.00
CA ALA A 8 -63.93 -11.13 13.82
C ALA A 8 -63.17 -12.13 12.95
N ALA A 9 -62.75 -11.71 11.78
CA ALA A 9 -61.83 -12.48 10.93
C ALA A 9 -60.36 -12.29 11.39
N VAL A 10 -59.76 -13.37 11.87
CA VAL A 10 -58.32 -13.42 12.19
C VAL A 10 -57.55 -13.67 10.88
N ALA A 11 -56.84 -12.67 10.39
CA ALA A 11 -55.92 -12.82 9.27
C ALA A 11 -54.60 -13.43 9.78
N ALA A 12 -54.34 -14.67 9.41
CA ALA A 12 -53.05 -15.33 9.66
C ALA A 12 -52.02 -14.79 8.62
N SER A 13 -51.06 -13.97 9.08
CA SER A 13 -49.93 -13.54 8.27
C SER A 13 -48.88 -14.63 8.24
N THR A 14 -48.75 -15.34 7.14
CA THR A 14 -47.64 -16.27 6.88
C THR A 14 -46.39 -15.47 6.57
N MET A 15 -45.44 -15.44 7.53
CA MET A 15 -44.07 -14.94 7.29
C MET A 15 -43.33 -15.95 6.41
N LEU A 16 -43.04 -15.56 5.15
CA LEU A 16 -42.07 -16.28 4.32
C LEU A 16 -40.67 -16.03 4.88
N SER A 17 -40.13 -17.03 5.57
CA SER A 17 -38.69 -17.07 5.91
C SER A 17 -37.92 -17.39 4.64
N GLY A 18 -37.36 -16.36 3.99
CA GLY A 18 -36.39 -16.53 2.92
C GLY A 18 -35.10 -17.20 3.45
N PRO A 19 -34.36 -17.94 2.60
CA PRO A 19 -33.11 -18.55 3.03
C PRO A 19 -32.12 -17.43 3.40
N VAL A 20 -31.65 -17.46 4.65
CA VAL A 20 -30.53 -16.65 5.12
C VAL A 20 -29.29 -17.19 4.40
N VAL A 21 -28.81 -16.48 3.40
CA VAL A 21 -27.50 -16.77 2.79
C VAL A 21 -26.46 -16.36 3.84
N PRO A 22 -25.62 -17.27 4.33
CA PRO A 22 -24.54 -16.87 5.23
C PRO A 22 -23.61 -15.93 4.45
N SER A 23 -23.49 -14.69 4.92
CA SER A 23 -22.44 -13.78 4.46
C SER A 23 -21.11 -14.48 4.76
N ALA A 24 -20.36 -14.83 3.73
CA ALA A 24 -19.00 -15.31 3.90
C ALA A 24 -18.21 -14.19 4.59
N ALA A 25 -17.93 -14.37 5.87
CA ALA A 25 -16.94 -13.57 6.55
C ALA A 25 -15.64 -13.79 5.80
N ALA A 26 -15.04 -12.73 5.28
CA ALA A 26 -13.69 -12.79 4.77
C ALA A 26 -12.82 -13.33 5.91
N ASP A 27 -12.17 -14.47 5.67
CA ASP A 27 -11.25 -15.05 6.65
C ASP A 27 -10.22 -13.98 7.04
N PRO A 28 -9.94 -13.80 8.34
CA PRO A 28 -8.89 -12.89 8.77
C PRO A 28 -7.60 -13.36 8.13
N VAL A 29 -6.95 -12.44 7.41
CA VAL A 29 -5.65 -12.62 6.78
C VAL A 29 -4.76 -13.46 7.70
N THR A 30 -4.35 -14.58 7.22
CA THR A 30 -3.63 -15.65 7.90
C THR A 30 -2.48 -15.07 8.73
N SER A 31 -2.56 -15.23 10.05
CA SER A 31 -1.41 -15.07 10.94
C SER A 31 -0.23 -15.82 10.35
N ALA A 32 0.94 -15.18 10.31
CA ALA A 32 2.16 -15.79 9.78
C ALA A 32 2.33 -17.21 10.34
N PRO A 33 2.51 -18.23 9.49
CA PRO A 33 2.80 -19.56 9.97
C PRO A 33 4.05 -19.48 10.86
N THR A 34 4.04 -20.19 11.99
CA THR A 34 5.24 -20.42 12.80
C THR A 34 6.15 -21.36 12.00
N GLY A 35 6.92 -20.83 11.05
CA GLY A 35 7.71 -21.57 10.10
C GLY A 35 8.78 -20.70 9.43
N ALA A 36 9.41 -21.22 8.39
CA ALA A 36 10.47 -20.53 7.64
C ALA A 36 9.97 -19.21 7.04
N CYS A 37 10.86 -18.21 6.99
CA CYS A 37 10.58 -16.90 6.37
C CYS A 37 10.17 -17.06 4.90
N PRO A 38 9.23 -16.24 4.37
CA PRO A 38 8.82 -16.30 2.98
C PRO A 38 9.89 -15.74 2.04
N ASP A 39 9.80 -16.09 0.75
CA ASP A 39 10.66 -15.46 -0.28
C ASP A 39 10.35 -13.97 -0.40
N ALA A 40 9.06 -13.59 -0.32
CA ALA A 40 8.62 -12.20 -0.33
C ALA A 40 7.42 -11.96 0.60
N GLU A 41 7.25 -10.73 1.06
CA GLU A 41 6.03 -10.29 1.74
C GLU A 41 5.51 -9.00 1.11
N VAL A 42 4.22 -8.99 0.80
CA VAL A 42 3.48 -7.79 0.40
C VAL A 42 2.86 -7.15 1.64
N ILE A 43 3.28 -5.94 1.96
CA ILE A 43 2.70 -5.10 3.02
C ILE A 43 1.82 -4.08 2.29
N PHE A 44 0.48 -4.21 2.39
CA PHE A 44 -0.44 -3.42 1.58
C PHE A 44 -1.43 -2.63 2.43
N ALA A 45 -1.54 -1.33 2.14
CA ALA A 45 -2.49 -0.41 2.73
C ALA A 45 -3.67 -0.18 1.80
N ARG A 46 -4.89 -0.49 2.27
CA ARG A 46 -6.14 -0.36 1.52
C ARG A 46 -6.57 1.10 1.31
N GLY A 47 -7.55 1.33 0.44
CA GLY A 47 -8.15 2.64 0.23
C GLY A 47 -9.16 3.03 1.32
N THR A 48 -9.57 4.30 1.30
CA THR A 48 -10.58 4.88 2.22
C THR A 48 -11.89 4.09 2.15
N THR A 49 -12.48 3.81 3.30
CA THR A 49 -13.74 3.07 3.50
C THR A 49 -13.75 1.60 3.09
N GLU A 50 -12.65 1.06 2.58
CA GLU A 50 -12.56 -0.38 2.36
C GLU A 50 -12.57 -1.15 3.69
N ALA A 51 -13.18 -2.32 3.69
CA ALA A 51 -13.21 -3.21 4.85
C ALA A 51 -11.79 -3.64 5.28
N PRO A 52 -11.57 -4.02 6.55
CA PRO A 52 -10.30 -4.58 7.00
C PRO A 52 -9.78 -5.68 6.08
N GLY A 53 -8.47 -5.65 5.78
CA GLY A 53 -7.82 -6.46 4.77
C GLY A 53 -6.97 -5.59 3.86
N VAL A 54 -6.58 -6.10 2.70
CA VAL A 54 -5.81 -5.36 1.69
C VAL A 54 -6.70 -4.53 0.75
N GLY A 55 -8.03 -4.63 0.87
CA GLY A 55 -8.99 -4.00 -0.03
C GLY A 55 -9.11 -4.71 -1.39
N GLY A 56 -10.09 -4.30 -2.22
CA GLY A 56 -10.37 -4.95 -3.50
C GLY A 56 -9.24 -4.82 -4.51
N ILE A 57 -8.69 -3.61 -4.66
CA ILE A 57 -7.56 -3.34 -5.57
C ILE A 57 -6.29 -4.04 -5.05
N GLY A 58 -6.06 -4.03 -3.73
CA GLY A 58 -4.94 -4.73 -3.12
C GLY A 58 -5.03 -6.24 -3.28
N GLN A 59 -6.21 -6.83 -3.15
CA GLN A 59 -6.40 -8.27 -3.37
C GLN A 59 -6.11 -8.66 -4.81
N ALA A 60 -6.63 -7.90 -5.77
CA ALA A 60 -6.34 -8.14 -7.18
C ALA A 60 -4.83 -8.04 -7.48
N PHE A 61 -4.11 -7.10 -6.85
CA PHE A 61 -2.66 -7.00 -6.98
C PHE A 61 -1.94 -8.22 -6.38
N VAL A 62 -2.32 -8.65 -5.18
CA VAL A 62 -1.74 -9.84 -4.53
C VAL A 62 -1.96 -11.09 -5.37
N ASP A 63 -3.18 -11.31 -5.86
CA ASP A 63 -3.53 -12.46 -6.70
C ASP A 63 -2.73 -12.47 -8.01
N SER A 64 -2.64 -11.29 -8.65
CA SER A 64 -1.87 -11.09 -9.87
C SER A 64 -0.37 -11.39 -9.65
N LEU A 65 0.20 -10.90 -8.54
CA LEU A 65 1.59 -11.14 -8.19
C LEU A 65 1.87 -12.62 -7.87
N GLN A 66 1.03 -13.24 -7.04
CA GLN A 66 1.20 -14.66 -6.66
C GLN A 66 1.10 -15.59 -7.86
N SER A 67 0.20 -15.32 -8.81
CA SER A 67 0.07 -16.11 -10.04
C SER A 67 1.34 -16.09 -10.90
N ARG A 68 2.11 -15.00 -10.87
CA ARG A 68 3.36 -14.80 -11.61
C ARG A 68 4.60 -15.36 -10.89
N LEU A 69 4.50 -15.59 -9.59
CA LEU A 69 5.60 -16.08 -8.75
C LEU A 69 5.42 -17.55 -8.35
N ALA A 70 4.93 -18.38 -9.27
CA ALA A 70 4.72 -19.80 -9.04
C ALA A 70 5.98 -20.46 -8.45
N GLY A 71 5.82 -21.19 -7.33
CA GLY A 71 6.93 -21.84 -6.61
C GLY A 71 7.67 -20.95 -5.59
N LYS A 72 7.27 -19.67 -5.45
CA LYS A 72 7.75 -18.78 -4.41
C LYS A 72 6.71 -18.63 -3.30
N SER A 73 7.19 -18.57 -2.07
CA SER A 73 6.32 -18.25 -0.92
C SER A 73 6.16 -16.74 -0.81
N VAL A 74 4.92 -16.26 -1.03
CA VAL A 74 4.56 -14.84 -0.92
C VAL A 74 3.55 -14.68 0.18
N TRP A 75 3.94 -13.99 1.25
CA TRP A 75 3.03 -13.62 2.33
C TRP A 75 2.39 -12.26 2.05
N THR A 76 1.25 -12.03 2.69
CA THR A 76 0.53 -10.77 2.59
C THR A 76 0.21 -10.26 3.98
N TYR A 77 0.57 -9.02 4.24
CA TYR A 77 0.22 -8.28 5.44
C TYR A 77 -0.68 -7.11 5.08
N ALA A 78 -1.89 -7.10 5.62
CA ALA A 78 -2.80 -5.98 5.49
C ALA A 78 -2.50 -4.93 6.58
N VAL A 79 -2.10 -3.74 6.18
CA VAL A 79 -1.82 -2.63 7.11
C VAL A 79 -3.05 -2.31 7.95
N GLN A 80 -2.88 -2.31 9.27
CA GLN A 80 -3.95 -2.10 10.24
C GLN A 80 -4.12 -0.62 10.54
N TYR A 81 -5.19 -0.04 10.04
CA TYR A 81 -5.55 1.36 10.29
C TYR A 81 -7.04 1.58 9.96
N PRO A 82 -7.66 2.70 10.40
CA PRO A 82 -9.08 2.93 10.18
C PRO A 82 -9.51 3.00 8.71
N ALA A 83 -8.65 3.49 7.82
CA ALA A 83 -8.97 3.78 6.42
C ALA A 83 -10.26 4.61 6.30
N SER A 84 -10.40 5.62 7.13
CA SER A 84 -11.59 6.46 7.24
C SER A 84 -11.45 7.77 6.48
N THR A 85 -12.54 8.52 6.37
CA THR A 85 -12.51 9.88 5.82
C THR A 85 -11.86 10.91 6.77
N ASP A 86 -11.59 10.53 8.01
CA ASP A 86 -10.75 11.29 8.95
C ASP A 86 -9.28 11.05 8.59
N TRP A 87 -8.78 11.80 7.62
CA TRP A 87 -7.46 11.61 7.00
C TRP A 87 -6.28 11.62 7.99
N PRO A 88 -6.25 12.42 9.07
CA PRO A 88 -5.20 12.33 10.09
C PRO A 88 -5.01 10.93 10.66
N THR A 89 -6.06 10.10 10.69
CA THR A 89 -5.98 8.71 11.18
C THR A 89 -5.13 7.79 10.28
N ALA A 90 -4.83 8.20 9.04
CA ALA A 90 -3.90 7.48 8.15
C ALA A 90 -2.49 7.34 8.74
N ALA A 91 -2.11 8.23 9.68
CA ALA A 91 -0.86 8.11 10.43
C ALA A 91 -0.73 6.78 11.19
N GLN A 92 -1.84 6.20 11.65
CA GLN A 92 -1.84 4.86 12.27
C GLN A 92 -1.38 3.80 11.28
N GLY A 93 -1.75 3.94 9.99
CA GLY A 93 -1.29 3.05 8.92
C GLY A 93 0.22 3.19 8.66
N VAL A 94 0.76 4.41 8.73
CA VAL A 94 2.21 4.63 8.60
C VAL A 94 2.97 3.94 9.75
N ILE A 95 2.46 4.05 10.98
CA ILE A 95 3.06 3.41 12.16
C ILE A 95 3.01 1.89 12.03
N ASP A 96 1.85 1.32 11.74
CA ASP A 96 1.65 -0.13 11.62
C ASP A 96 2.51 -0.73 10.50
N ALA A 97 2.54 -0.09 9.32
CA ALA A 97 3.39 -0.52 8.22
C ALA A 97 4.88 -0.42 8.57
N ALA A 98 5.30 0.65 9.28
CA ALA A 98 6.68 0.80 9.74
C ALA A 98 7.09 -0.29 10.73
N ASP A 99 6.21 -0.62 11.66
CA ASP A 99 6.45 -1.68 12.65
C ASP A 99 6.54 -3.04 11.97
N ARG A 100 5.66 -3.32 11.00
CA ARG A 100 5.74 -4.57 10.21
C ARG A 100 7.03 -4.68 9.40
N VAL A 101 7.45 -3.61 8.76
CA VAL A 101 8.72 -3.58 8.02
C VAL A 101 9.90 -3.85 8.96
N ARG A 102 9.95 -3.20 10.14
CA ARG A 102 11.01 -3.44 11.14
C ARG A 102 10.98 -4.88 11.64
N GLU A 103 9.79 -5.39 11.92
CA GLU A 103 9.63 -6.79 12.34
C GLU A 103 10.20 -7.77 11.32
N MET A 104 9.84 -7.59 10.05
CA MET A 104 10.29 -8.48 8.98
C MET A 104 11.78 -8.36 8.72
N THR A 105 12.34 -7.17 8.72
CA THR A 105 13.80 -6.99 8.56
C THR A 105 14.60 -7.63 9.68
N ALA A 106 14.08 -7.63 10.91
CA ALA A 106 14.72 -8.25 12.07
C ALA A 106 14.58 -9.78 12.09
N LYS A 107 13.36 -10.29 11.84
CA LYS A 107 13.05 -11.72 11.95
C LYS A 107 13.35 -12.51 10.68
N CYS A 108 13.17 -11.89 9.51
CA CYS A 108 13.31 -12.52 8.20
C CYS A 108 14.20 -11.68 7.26
N PRO A 109 15.50 -11.54 7.54
CA PRO A 109 16.36 -10.59 6.84
C PRO A 109 16.59 -10.92 5.36
N THR A 110 16.27 -12.12 4.91
CA THR A 110 16.38 -12.53 3.49
C THR A 110 15.09 -12.33 2.71
N THR A 111 13.94 -12.12 3.40
CA THR A 111 12.67 -11.87 2.76
C THR A 111 12.68 -10.54 2.01
N LYS A 112 12.20 -10.54 0.78
CA LYS A 112 12.04 -9.33 -0.02
C LYS A 112 10.71 -8.68 0.27
N LEU A 113 10.72 -7.41 0.70
CA LEU A 113 9.50 -6.68 1.02
C LEU A 113 8.99 -5.93 -0.21
N VAL A 114 7.68 -5.98 -0.41
CA VAL A 114 6.93 -5.20 -1.39
C VAL A 114 5.97 -4.31 -0.62
N LEU A 115 6.16 -3.01 -0.70
CA LEU A 115 5.28 -2.04 -0.06
C LEU A 115 4.24 -1.59 -1.08
N GLY A 116 2.97 -1.72 -0.76
CA GLY A 116 1.90 -1.37 -1.69
C GLY A 116 0.78 -0.58 -1.03
N GLY A 117 0.11 0.24 -1.80
CA GLY A 117 -1.07 0.94 -1.33
C GLY A 117 -1.96 1.46 -2.46
N TYR A 118 -3.25 1.61 -2.14
CA TYR A 118 -4.24 2.19 -3.02
C TYR A 118 -4.88 3.42 -2.39
N SER A 119 -5.01 4.52 -3.15
CA SER A 119 -5.69 5.75 -2.70
C SER A 119 -5.08 6.29 -1.38
N GLN A 120 -5.84 6.40 -0.29
CA GLN A 120 -5.30 6.74 1.03
C GLN A 120 -4.18 5.81 1.46
N GLY A 121 -4.26 4.51 1.13
CA GLY A 121 -3.18 3.56 1.39
C GLY A 121 -1.92 3.86 0.60
N ALA A 122 -2.03 4.40 -0.62
CA ALA A 122 -0.86 4.88 -1.35
C ALA A 122 -0.21 6.09 -0.65
N ALA A 123 -1.00 6.98 -0.04
CA ALA A 123 -0.46 8.04 0.81
C ALA A 123 0.26 7.48 2.05
N VAL A 124 -0.30 6.46 2.71
CA VAL A 124 0.36 5.77 3.84
C VAL A 124 1.74 5.26 3.44
N ILE A 125 1.84 4.57 2.31
CA ILE A 125 3.11 4.04 1.80
C ILE A 125 4.05 5.17 1.33
N GLY A 126 3.51 6.24 0.75
CA GLY A 126 4.27 7.42 0.35
C GLY A 126 4.94 8.11 1.54
N TYR A 127 4.21 8.30 2.63
CA TYR A 127 4.79 8.86 3.87
C TYR A 127 5.78 7.91 4.53
N LEU A 128 5.52 6.61 4.52
CA LEU A 128 6.45 5.59 5.04
C LEU A 128 7.80 5.63 4.31
N THR A 129 7.80 5.87 3.01
CA THR A 129 8.99 5.86 2.15
C THR A 129 9.64 7.24 1.98
N ALA A 130 9.12 8.27 2.65
CA ALA A 130 9.67 9.62 2.61
C ALA A 130 11.05 9.70 3.28
N ALA A 131 11.92 10.58 2.75
CA ALA A 131 13.26 10.80 3.32
C ALA A 131 13.25 11.75 4.53
N ALA A 132 12.17 12.50 4.71
CA ALA A 132 12.00 13.46 5.80
C ALA A 132 10.52 13.68 6.10
N ILE A 133 10.23 14.12 7.30
CA ILE A 133 8.90 14.61 7.65
C ILE A 133 8.71 15.97 6.94
N PRO A 134 7.59 16.20 6.26
CA PRO A 134 7.32 17.47 5.60
C PRO A 134 7.40 18.65 6.56
N ALA A 135 8.07 19.73 6.17
CA ALA A 135 8.23 20.93 6.99
C ALA A 135 6.87 21.56 7.32
N GLY A 136 6.72 22.03 8.55
CA GLY A 136 5.48 22.66 9.00
C GLY A 136 4.34 21.71 9.37
N TYR A 137 4.55 20.39 9.22
CA TYR A 137 3.57 19.38 9.59
C TYR A 137 3.78 18.89 11.04
N THR A 138 2.70 18.85 11.81
CA THR A 138 2.74 18.28 13.17
C THR A 138 2.73 16.76 13.08
N VAL A 139 3.83 16.16 13.52
CA VAL A 139 3.99 14.70 13.47
C VAL A 139 3.08 14.04 14.50
N PRO A 140 2.21 13.11 14.10
CA PRO A 140 1.41 12.36 15.05
C PRO A 140 2.26 11.55 16.04
N PRO A 141 1.79 11.33 17.28
CA PRO A 141 2.46 10.44 18.22
C PRO A 141 2.73 9.06 17.61
N GLY A 142 3.93 8.53 17.83
CA GLY A 142 4.38 7.23 17.30
C GLY A 142 5.23 7.31 16.03
N ILE A 143 5.20 8.43 15.29
CA ILE A 143 6.12 8.67 14.17
C ILE A 143 7.32 9.45 14.70
N THR A 144 8.51 8.84 14.70
CA THR A 144 9.74 9.44 15.24
C THR A 144 10.69 9.97 14.17
N GLY A 145 10.40 9.71 12.90
CA GLY A 145 11.23 10.10 11.77
C GLY A 145 11.07 9.17 10.56
N PRO A 146 11.85 9.37 9.50
CA PRO A 146 11.88 8.48 8.36
C PRO A 146 12.40 7.08 8.76
N MET A 147 12.12 6.09 7.93
CA MET A 147 12.66 4.73 8.11
C MET A 147 14.18 4.74 8.07
N PRO A 148 14.87 3.90 8.90
CA PRO A 148 16.31 3.76 8.82
C PRO A 148 16.78 3.39 7.40
N PRO A 149 17.91 3.95 6.92
CA PRO A 149 18.34 3.75 5.52
C PRO A 149 18.60 2.29 5.13
N ASP A 150 19.03 1.45 6.07
CA ASP A 150 19.30 0.04 5.87
C ASP A 150 18.04 -0.78 5.55
N VAL A 151 16.89 -0.37 6.09
CA VAL A 151 15.58 -0.97 5.80
C VAL A 151 15.28 -0.96 4.30
N ALA A 152 15.71 0.09 3.58
CA ALA A 152 15.51 0.17 2.14
C ALA A 152 16.15 -0.99 1.37
N ASN A 153 17.20 -1.64 1.89
CA ASN A 153 17.84 -2.77 1.24
C ASN A 153 16.95 -4.04 1.22
N HIS A 154 16.00 -4.12 2.14
CA HIS A 154 15.03 -5.23 2.21
C HIS A 154 13.81 -4.99 1.32
N VAL A 155 13.53 -3.75 0.93
CA VAL A 155 12.40 -3.39 0.06
C VAL A 155 12.80 -3.57 -1.40
N ALA A 156 12.17 -4.53 -2.08
CA ALA A 156 12.38 -4.81 -3.50
C ALA A 156 11.62 -3.84 -4.39
N ALA A 157 10.38 -3.51 -4.02
CA ALA A 157 9.51 -2.64 -4.80
C ALA A 157 8.53 -1.85 -3.93
N VAL A 158 8.10 -0.70 -4.45
CA VAL A 158 7.01 0.12 -3.92
C VAL A 158 5.97 0.29 -5.01
N VAL A 159 4.70 0.05 -4.69
CA VAL A 159 3.55 0.10 -5.60
C VAL A 159 2.54 1.11 -5.07
N MET A 160 2.26 2.13 -5.85
CA MET A 160 1.33 3.20 -5.49
C MET A 160 0.25 3.31 -6.57
N LEU A 161 -0.96 2.87 -6.24
CA LEU A 161 -2.12 2.88 -7.11
C LEU A 161 -3.04 4.03 -6.70
N GLY A 162 -3.26 5.01 -7.58
CA GLY A 162 -4.10 6.17 -7.30
C GLY A 162 -3.58 7.03 -6.15
N GLU A 163 -2.26 7.25 -6.05
CA GLU A 163 -1.66 8.11 -5.04
C GLU A 163 -2.25 9.52 -5.09
N PRO A 164 -2.68 10.09 -3.94
CA PRO A 164 -3.21 11.44 -3.90
C PRO A 164 -2.25 12.49 -4.45
N SER A 165 -2.71 13.22 -5.46
CA SER A 165 -1.96 14.33 -6.08
C SER A 165 -1.80 15.52 -5.11
N PRO A 166 -0.85 16.43 -5.35
CA PRO A 166 -0.72 17.67 -4.57
C PRO A 166 -2.02 18.48 -4.51
N ARG A 167 -2.80 18.51 -5.60
CA ARG A 167 -4.12 19.16 -5.65
C ARG A 167 -5.10 18.50 -4.66
N PHE A 168 -5.14 17.17 -4.63
CA PHE A 168 -6.01 16.45 -3.72
C PHE A 168 -5.57 16.64 -2.26
N LEU A 169 -4.28 16.48 -1.98
CA LEU A 169 -3.71 16.66 -0.63
C LEU A 169 -3.97 18.06 -0.08
N ASN A 170 -3.78 19.11 -0.88
CA ASN A 170 -4.11 20.49 -0.47
C ASN A 170 -5.58 20.68 -0.13
N ARG A 171 -6.51 19.95 -0.79
CA ARG A 171 -7.94 20.05 -0.53
C ARG A 171 -8.34 19.46 0.82
N ILE A 172 -7.60 18.48 1.31
CA ILE A 172 -7.81 17.78 2.58
C ILE A 172 -6.83 18.21 3.68
N ASP A 173 -6.06 19.27 3.43
CA ASP A 173 -5.04 19.81 4.35
C ASP A 173 -4.02 18.74 4.81
N ALA A 174 -3.66 17.84 3.89
CA ALA A 174 -2.66 16.80 4.13
C ALA A 174 -1.28 17.21 3.60
N PRO A 175 -0.17 16.75 4.21
CA PRO A 175 1.17 17.10 3.77
C PRO A 175 1.48 16.54 2.38
N PRO A 176 2.41 17.16 1.62
CA PRO A 176 2.85 16.62 0.35
C PRO A 176 3.54 15.26 0.52
N ILE A 177 3.32 14.36 -0.44
CA ILE A 177 4.01 13.07 -0.53
C ILE A 177 5.29 13.27 -1.36
N ALA A 178 6.42 12.80 -0.82
CA ALA A 178 7.70 12.84 -1.51
C ALA A 178 8.47 11.54 -1.24
N ILE A 179 8.54 10.69 -2.24
CA ILE A 179 9.26 9.41 -2.15
C ILE A 179 10.76 9.70 -1.97
N GLY A 180 11.34 9.12 -0.93
CA GLY A 180 12.77 9.26 -0.64
C GLY A 180 13.67 8.62 -1.71
N PRO A 181 14.90 9.12 -1.91
CA PRO A 181 15.81 8.67 -2.96
C PRO A 181 16.15 7.17 -2.86
N LEU A 182 16.11 6.58 -1.65
CA LEU A 182 16.35 5.16 -1.44
C LEU A 182 15.24 4.26 -2.01
N TYR A 183 14.08 4.82 -2.30
CA TYR A 183 12.90 4.11 -2.81
C TYR A 183 12.53 4.52 -4.24
N ALA A 184 12.90 5.71 -4.70
CA ALA A 184 12.45 6.28 -5.97
C ALA A 184 12.68 5.33 -7.17
N ALA A 185 13.87 4.74 -7.31
CA ALA A 185 14.22 3.85 -8.43
C ALA A 185 13.48 2.49 -8.41
N LYS A 186 12.81 2.16 -7.31
CA LYS A 186 12.04 0.93 -7.13
C LYS A 186 10.56 1.17 -6.87
N THR A 187 10.08 2.36 -7.18
CA THR A 187 8.67 2.75 -7.06
C THR A 187 8.00 2.79 -8.42
N ILE A 188 6.81 2.19 -8.51
CA ILE A 188 5.87 2.41 -9.59
C ILE A 188 4.66 3.18 -9.06
N GLN A 189 4.32 4.28 -9.73
CA GLN A 189 3.14 5.08 -9.45
C GLN A 189 2.19 4.95 -10.64
N GLN A 190 0.98 4.46 -10.38
CA GLN A 190 -0.06 4.28 -11.38
C GLN A 190 -1.20 5.25 -11.12
N CYS A 191 -1.54 6.04 -12.13
CA CYS A 191 -2.63 7.00 -12.06
C CYS A 191 -3.43 6.97 -13.36
N ILE A 192 -4.74 6.79 -13.26
CA ILE A 192 -5.66 6.93 -14.40
C ILE A 192 -5.84 8.44 -14.66
N SER A 193 -5.69 8.87 -15.91
CA SER A 193 -5.61 10.29 -16.27
C SER A 193 -6.84 11.11 -15.85
N ASP A 194 -8.02 10.51 -15.78
CA ASP A 194 -9.26 11.18 -15.35
C ASP A 194 -9.64 10.93 -13.87
N ASP A 195 -8.78 10.23 -13.10
CA ASP A 195 -8.96 10.01 -11.67
C ASP A 195 -8.67 11.30 -10.88
N PRO A 196 -9.67 11.91 -10.21
CA PRO A 196 -9.49 13.19 -9.51
C PRO A 196 -8.65 13.11 -8.23
N VAL A 197 -8.33 11.91 -7.76
CA VAL A 197 -7.47 11.72 -6.58
C VAL A 197 -6.01 11.87 -6.98
N CYS A 198 -5.56 11.18 -8.02
CA CYS A 198 -4.14 11.16 -8.41
C CYS A 198 -3.82 12.13 -9.56
N SER A 199 -4.77 12.41 -10.48
CA SER A 199 -4.55 13.32 -11.59
C SER A 199 -4.84 14.77 -11.20
N MET A 200 -3.99 15.69 -11.67
CA MET A 200 -4.20 17.13 -11.45
C MET A 200 -5.45 17.64 -12.19
N ASP A 201 -5.81 17.02 -13.31
CA ASP A 201 -6.93 17.43 -14.17
C ASP A 201 -8.11 16.46 -14.13
N GLY A 202 -7.99 15.36 -13.36
CA GLY A 202 -9.03 14.34 -13.25
C GLY A 202 -10.35 14.88 -12.67
N SER A 203 -11.45 14.37 -13.20
CA SER A 203 -12.81 14.80 -12.84
C SER A 203 -13.82 13.66 -12.65
N ASN A 204 -13.44 12.44 -13.02
CA ASN A 204 -14.31 11.27 -12.98
C ASN A 204 -13.96 10.33 -11.82
N PHE A 205 -14.73 10.40 -10.72
CA PHE A 205 -14.51 9.50 -9.58
C PHE A 205 -14.67 8.00 -9.90
N ALA A 206 -15.39 7.63 -10.96
CA ALA A 206 -15.49 6.22 -11.34
C ALA A 206 -14.11 5.67 -11.79
N ALA A 207 -13.30 6.51 -12.44
CA ALA A 207 -11.95 6.15 -12.86
C ALA A 207 -11.06 5.72 -11.67
N HIS A 208 -11.31 6.27 -10.47
CA HIS A 208 -10.57 5.90 -9.27
C HIS A 208 -10.72 4.42 -8.89
N GLY A 209 -11.78 3.74 -9.31
CA GLY A 209 -12.02 2.30 -9.08
C GLY A 209 -11.53 1.38 -10.20
N GLU A 210 -11.02 1.90 -11.32
CA GLU A 210 -10.82 1.11 -12.55
C GLU A 210 -9.40 0.54 -12.73
N TYR A 211 -8.56 0.55 -11.72
CA TYR A 211 -7.16 0.11 -11.81
C TYR A 211 -7.01 -1.35 -12.25
N VAL A 212 -7.95 -2.22 -11.88
CA VAL A 212 -8.00 -3.63 -12.35
C VAL A 212 -8.42 -3.66 -13.81
N ALA A 213 -9.51 -3.01 -14.17
CA ALA A 213 -10.07 -3.03 -15.51
C ALA A 213 -9.13 -2.42 -16.56
N ASN A 214 -8.31 -1.44 -16.17
CA ASN A 214 -7.30 -0.81 -17.02
C ASN A 214 -5.96 -1.58 -17.08
N GLY A 215 -5.84 -2.75 -16.43
CA GLY A 215 -4.64 -3.55 -16.42
C GLY A 215 -3.46 -2.94 -15.63
N MET A 216 -3.67 -1.86 -14.88
CA MET A 216 -2.62 -1.20 -14.10
C MET A 216 -2.15 -2.05 -12.93
N VAL A 217 -3.05 -2.85 -12.34
CA VAL A 217 -2.70 -3.83 -11.32
C VAL A 217 -1.75 -4.89 -11.87
N ASP A 218 -1.99 -5.39 -13.07
CA ASP A 218 -1.12 -6.36 -13.74
C ASP A 218 0.24 -5.76 -14.08
N GLN A 219 0.28 -4.54 -14.58
CA GLN A 219 1.53 -3.80 -14.84
C GLN A 219 2.35 -3.60 -13.55
N ALA A 220 1.68 -3.30 -12.43
CA ALA A 220 2.34 -3.20 -11.14
C ALA A 220 2.89 -4.55 -10.66
N ALA A 221 2.16 -5.64 -10.87
CA ALA A 221 2.63 -6.99 -10.55
C ALA A 221 3.85 -7.38 -11.41
N ASP A 222 3.83 -7.11 -12.72
CA ASP A 222 4.97 -7.35 -13.62
C ASP A 222 6.22 -6.56 -13.20
N PHE A 223 6.04 -5.30 -12.80
CA PHE A 223 7.11 -4.46 -12.27
C PHE A 223 7.74 -5.06 -11.00
N VAL A 224 6.93 -5.59 -10.09
CA VAL A 224 7.40 -6.24 -8.85
C VAL A 224 8.12 -7.54 -9.16
N VAL A 225 7.56 -8.39 -10.03
CA VAL A 225 8.17 -9.67 -10.44
C VAL A 225 9.58 -9.45 -10.99
N GLN A 226 9.76 -8.47 -11.87
CA GLN A 226 11.08 -8.15 -12.42
C GLN A 226 12.12 -7.85 -11.32
N ARG A 227 11.70 -7.18 -10.23
CA ARG A 227 12.59 -6.83 -9.12
C ARG A 227 12.84 -7.98 -8.16
N LEU A 228 11.83 -8.82 -7.93
CA LEU A 228 11.97 -9.99 -7.08
C LEU A 228 12.85 -11.08 -7.72
N LEU A 229 12.80 -11.20 -9.05
CA LEU A 229 13.55 -12.19 -9.81
C LEU A 229 14.90 -11.66 -10.33
N ALA A 230 15.15 -10.35 -10.26
CA ALA A 230 16.43 -9.79 -10.64
C ALA A 230 17.55 -10.42 -9.77
N PRO A 231 18.67 -10.85 -10.37
CA PRO A 231 19.82 -11.24 -9.60
C PRO A 231 20.21 -10.10 -8.64
N ALA A 232 20.58 -10.43 -7.40
CA ALA A 232 21.14 -9.42 -6.51
C ALA A 232 22.29 -8.74 -7.26
N LEU A 233 22.17 -7.43 -7.51
CA LEU A 233 23.28 -6.66 -8.07
C LEU A 233 24.47 -6.91 -7.14
N GLY A 234 25.52 -7.55 -7.64
CA GLY A 234 26.76 -7.70 -6.89
C GLY A 234 27.21 -6.35 -6.34
N PRO A 235 28.03 -6.31 -5.30
CA PRO A 235 28.52 -5.05 -4.77
C PRO A 235 29.04 -4.21 -5.93
N VAL A 236 28.57 -2.97 -6.02
CA VAL A 236 29.06 -2.00 -7.01
C VAL A 236 30.58 -2.02 -6.91
N PRO A 237 31.32 -2.31 -8.01
CA PRO A 237 32.76 -2.27 -7.94
C PRO A 237 33.13 -0.86 -7.44
N THR A 238 33.76 -0.79 -6.29
CA THR A 238 34.36 0.45 -5.82
C THR A 238 35.40 0.79 -6.88
N GLY A 239 35.10 1.77 -7.74
CA GLY A 239 36.03 2.26 -8.74
C GLY A 239 37.36 2.61 -8.08
N PRO A 240 38.49 2.57 -8.80
CA PRO A 240 39.76 2.91 -8.23
C PRO A 240 39.66 4.28 -7.54
N ALA A 241 40.22 4.37 -6.35
CA ALA A 241 40.28 5.61 -5.58
C ALA A 241 40.78 6.75 -6.49
N PRO A 242 40.19 7.96 -6.40
CA PRO A 242 40.70 9.10 -7.18
C PRO A 242 42.17 9.24 -6.94
N GLY A 243 42.94 9.23 -8.05
CA GLY A 243 44.39 9.38 -8.00
C GLY A 243 44.79 10.68 -7.26
N PRO A 244 46.03 10.72 -6.72
CA PRO A 244 46.47 11.91 -6.00
C PRO A 244 46.34 13.16 -6.88
N PRO A 245 46.02 14.33 -6.30
CA PRO A 245 45.86 15.56 -7.03
C PRO A 245 47.16 15.85 -7.85
N LEU A 246 47.01 16.17 -9.12
CA LEU A 246 48.10 16.61 -9.95
C LEU A 246 48.76 17.85 -9.30
N THR A 247 49.98 17.68 -8.80
CA THR A 247 50.81 18.79 -8.33
C THR A 247 51.07 19.72 -9.50
N ALA A 248 50.64 20.97 -9.39
CA ALA A 248 50.96 22.00 -10.39
C ALA A 248 52.49 22.14 -10.53
N LEU A 249 52.98 21.95 -11.73
CA LEU A 249 54.37 22.27 -12.09
C LEU A 249 54.57 23.79 -11.90
N PRO A 250 55.69 24.24 -11.28
CA PRO A 250 56.00 25.65 -11.20
C PRO A 250 56.28 26.20 -12.58
N LEU A 251 55.63 27.30 -12.96
CA LEU A 251 55.97 28.08 -14.12
C LEU A 251 57.34 28.69 -13.89
N GLY A 252 58.33 28.23 -14.68
CA GLY A 252 59.64 28.83 -14.71
C GLY A 252 59.63 30.26 -15.19
N SER A 253 60.37 31.10 -14.53
CA SER A 253 60.68 32.51 -14.82
C SER A 253 61.45 32.68 -16.10
#